data_58f1151d3d70971f3bc8236c36d515dc
#
_entry.id   58f1151d3d70971f3bc8236c36d515dc
#
_cell.length_a   1.000
_cell.length_b   1.000
_cell.length_c   1.000
_cell.angle_alpha   90.00
_cell.angle_beta   90.00
_cell.angle_gamma   90.00
#
_symmetry.space_group_name_H-M   'P 1'
#
loop_
_entity.id
_entity.type
_entity.pdbx_description
1 polymer ?
#
loop_
_entity_poly.entity_id
_entity_poly.type
_entity_poly.pdbx_seq_one_letter_code
_entity_poly.pdbx_strand_id
1 'polypeptide(L)'
;MKLITFAVPCYNSAAYMEKCVDSLLTGGEDIEIILVDDGSTKDDTPAICDRYAQQYPDIVRAIHQPNGGHGEGVNQGLRHATGLYYKVVDSDDWLDPDALQKVLRQLRIQSMETPLDMILCNYVYEHVADNTSHTIDYHNVFPQDQVFSWEDCGHFHPSQYILMHSVIYRTELLRQCNLTLPKHTFYVDNIFVYYPLPQVKRMYYMDLDLYRYFIGREDQSVNEKVMVQRVDQQILVTRLMFGYYNLEDLRKLEPKLARYMFRYLSMMLSICSTLLNLDGSPEALKKKEDLWEELLAEHPELYRKLKLFSLAALSNLPGSAGRKVEVGAYRLANKIFKFN
;
A
#
# COMPACT_ATOMS: atom_id res chain seq x y z
N MET A 1 -25.13 -11.93 0.17
CA MET A 1 -23.74 -11.86 -0.36
C MET A 1 -23.15 -10.54 0.14
N LYS A 2 -21.99 -10.56 0.76
CA LYS A 2 -21.30 -9.35 1.21
C LYS A 2 -20.74 -8.59 0.02
N LEU A 3 -20.89 -7.28 0.00
CA LEU A 3 -20.32 -6.45 -1.07
C LEU A 3 -18.81 -6.27 -0.93
N ILE A 4 -18.34 -6.08 0.31
CA ILE A 4 -16.94 -5.84 0.58
C ILE A 4 -16.49 -6.53 1.87
N THR A 5 -15.30 -7.12 1.85
CA THR A 5 -14.58 -7.58 3.03
C THR A 5 -13.51 -6.58 3.39
N PHE A 6 -13.54 -6.11 4.62
CA PHE A 6 -12.44 -5.36 5.24
C PHE A 6 -11.57 -6.32 6.04
N ALA A 7 -10.30 -6.44 5.67
CA ALA A 7 -9.31 -7.14 6.47
C ALA A 7 -8.57 -6.13 7.35
N VAL A 8 -8.56 -6.40 8.64
CA VAL A 8 -7.91 -5.55 9.65
C VAL A 8 -6.82 -6.38 10.35
N PRO A 9 -5.56 -6.28 9.91
CA PRO A 9 -4.44 -6.88 10.63
C PRO A 9 -4.25 -6.17 11.97
N CYS A 10 -4.24 -6.92 13.06
CA CYS A 10 -4.13 -6.42 14.43
C CYS A 10 -2.91 -7.05 15.12
N TYR A 11 -2.04 -6.22 15.69
CA TYR A 11 -0.94 -6.69 16.52
C TYR A 11 -0.64 -5.71 17.63
N ASN A 12 -1.00 -6.05 18.87
CA ASN A 12 -0.92 -5.16 20.04
C ASN A 12 -1.59 -3.81 19.73
N SER A 13 -2.83 -3.84 19.27
CA SER A 13 -3.59 -2.71 18.72
C SER A 13 -4.74 -2.24 19.61
N ALA A 14 -4.85 -2.75 20.84
CA ALA A 14 -5.99 -2.47 21.74
C ALA A 14 -6.29 -0.98 21.92
N ALA A 15 -5.26 -0.13 21.86
CA ALA A 15 -5.40 1.31 22.03
C ALA A 15 -6.10 2.02 20.87
N TYR A 16 -6.20 1.38 19.68
CA TYR A 16 -6.62 2.05 18.44
C TYR A 16 -7.76 1.33 17.71
N MET A 17 -7.77 -0.01 17.75
CA MET A 17 -8.58 -0.83 16.86
C MET A 17 -10.09 -0.63 17.01
N GLU A 18 -10.58 -0.21 18.17
CA GLU A 18 -12.01 0.04 18.37
C GLU A 18 -12.53 1.14 17.44
N LYS A 19 -11.79 2.27 17.32
CA LYS A 19 -12.14 3.35 16.39
C LYS A 19 -12.16 2.85 14.94
N CYS A 20 -11.20 2.02 14.56
CA CYS A 20 -11.16 1.38 13.25
C CYS A 20 -12.44 0.58 13.01
N VAL A 21 -12.71 -0.41 13.86
CA VAL A 21 -13.83 -1.34 13.69
C VAL A 21 -15.18 -0.61 13.73
N ASP A 22 -15.36 0.33 14.64
CA ASP A 22 -16.61 1.12 14.75
C ASP A 22 -16.88 1.91 13.47
N SER A 23 -15.85 2.48 12.84
CA SER A 23 -15.98 3.17 11.56
C SER A 23 -16.44 2.22 10.44
N LEU A 24 -15.94 1.00 10.41
CA LEU A 24 -16.33 -0.01 9.43
C LEU A 24 -17.76 -0.50 9.64
N LEU A 25 -18.17 -0.72 10.90
CA LEU A 25 -19.51 -1.19 11.26
C LEU A 25 -20.62 -0.28 10.74
N THR A 26 -20.33 0.98 10.45
CA THR A 26 -21.29 1.89 9.79
C THR A 26 -21.76 1.38 8.42
N GLY A 27 -21.03 0.43 7.80
CA GLY A 27 -21.39 -0.23 6.54
C GLY A 27 -22.57 -1.22 6.65
N GLY A 28 -22.95 -1.62 7.87
CA GLY A 28 -24.11 -2.49 8.13
C GLY A 28 -23.96 -3.90 7.57
N GLU A 29 -25.06 -4.47 7.07
CA GLU A 29 -25.12 -5.87 6.63
C GLU A 29 -24.40 -6.18 5.32
N ASP A 30 -24.07 -5.17 4.52
CA ASP A 30 -23.41 -5.34 3.24
C ASP A 30 -21.91 -5.66 3.34
N ILE A 31 -21.33 -5.45 4.52
CA ILE A 31 -19.90 -5.64 4.74
C ILE A 31 -19.59 -6.92 5.53
N GLU A 32 -18.36 -7.36 5.40
CA GLU A 32 -17.69 -8.31 6.28
C GLU A 32 -16.43 -7.66 6.84
N ILE A 33 -16.15 -7.87 8.11
CA ILE A 33 -14.92 -7.41 8.78
C ILE A 33 -14.19 -8.65 9.28
N ILE A 34 -12.95 -8.83 8.85
CA ILE A 34 -12.08 -9.90 9.33
C ILE A 34 -10.98 -9.28 10.17
N LEU A 35 -11.09 -9.42 11.49
CA LEU A 35 -10.08 -9.02 12.45
C LEU A 35 -9.05 -10.15 12.55
N VAL A 36 -7.82 -9.88 12.13
CA VAL A 36 -6.73 -10.87 12.18
C VAL A 36 -5.77 -10.49 13.29
N ASP A 37 -5.94 -11.11 14.46
CA ASP A 37 -4.98 -10.99 15.54
C ASP A 37 -3.72 -11.80 15.23
N ASP A 38 -2.64 -11.09 14.97
CA ASP A 38 -1.34 -11.64 14.58
C ASP A 38 -0.48 -12.01 15.80
N GLY A 39 -1.08 -12.71 16.78
CA GLY A 39 -0.39 -13.21 17.96
C GLY A 39 -0.06 -12.11 18.95
N SER A 40 -1.01 -11.23 19.26
CA SER A 40 -0.87 -10.20 20.26
C SER A 40 -0.71 -10.81 21.66
N THR A 41 0.26 -10.32 22.42
CA THR A 41 0.58 -10.83 23.78
C THR A 41 0.80 -9.73 24.81
N LYS A 42 0.74 -8.46 24.40
CA LYS A 42 1.09 -7.33 25.26
C LYS A 42 -0.11 -6.50 25.72
N ASP A 43 -1.27 -6.74 25.11
CA ASP A 43 -2.51 -6.01 25.38
C ASP A 43 -3.76 -6.87 25.12
N ASP A 44 -4.93 -6.29 25.27
CA ASP A 44 -6.22 -6.95 25.15
C ASP A 44 -6.73 -7.10 23.69
N THR A 45 -5.88 -6.94 22.68
CA THR A 45 -6.25 -7.07 21.25
C THR A 45 -7.04 -8.36 20.98
N PRO A 46 -6.61 -9.57 21.44
CA PRO A 46 -7.37 -10.81 21.17
C PRO A 46 -8.77 -10.76 21.77
N ALA A 47 -8.90 -10.30 23.01
CA ALA A 47 -10.20 -10.20 23.69
C ALA A 47 -11.13 -9.18 23.01
N ILE A 48 -10.59 -8.09 22.47
CA ILE A 48 -11.35 -7.11 21.69
C ILE A 48 -11.84 -7.73 20.40
N CYS A 49 -11.00 -8.48 19.67
CA CYS A 49 -11.41 -9.21 18.46
C CYS A 49 -12.58 -10.15 18.74
N ASP A 50 -12.48 -10.96 19.79
CA ASP A 50 -13.53 -11.90 20.18
C ASP A 50 -14.83 -11.19 20.59
N ARG A 51 -14.73 -10.10 21.32
CA ARG A 51 -15.89 -9.29 21.72
C ARG A 51 -16.66 -8.76 20.51
N TYR A 52 -15.96 -8.20 19.51
CA TYR A 52 -16.62 -7.72 18.29
C TYR A 52 -17.23 -8.86 17.48
N ALA A 53 -16.55 -9.99 17.35
CA ALA A 53 -17.08 -11.16 16.66
C ALA A 53 -18.34 -11.72 17.37
N GLN A 54 -18.38 -11.68 18.71
CA GLN A 54 -19.54 -12.10 19.48
C GLN A 54 -20.71 -11.10 19.37
N GLN A 55 -20.42 -9.80 19.36
CA GLN A 55 -21.44 -8.75 19.25
C GLN A 55 -22.06 -8.64 17.85
N TYR A 56 -21.28 -8.91 16.81
CA TYR A 56 -21.66 -8.75 15.41
C TYR A 56 -21.37 -10.03 14.58
N PRO A 57 -21.94 -11.19 14.94
CA PRO A 57 -21.54 -12.49 14.38
C PRO A 57 -21.79 -12.63 12.87
N ASP A 58 -22.72 -11.84 12.31
CA ASP A 58 -23.01 -11.84 10.88
C ASP A 58 -22.12 -10.88 10.05
N ILE A 59 -21.34 -10.04 10.75
CA ILE A 59 -20.52 -8.98 10.11
C ILE A 59 -19.04 -9.18 10.44
N VAL A 60 -18.69 -9.50 11.68
CA VAL A 60 -17.32 -9.57 12.18
C VAL A 60 -16.88 -11.01 12.41
N ARG A 61 -15.70 -11.34 11.92
CA ARG A 61 -15.00 -12.60 12.21
C ARG A 61 -13.64 -12.30 12.84
N ALA A 62 -13.33 -12.96 13.94
CA ALA A 62 -11.99 -12.96 14.53
C ALA A 62 -11.18 -14.17 14.04
N ILE A 63 -9.91 -13.96 13.71
CA ILE A 63 -8.93 -14.98 13.38
C ILE A 63 -7.71 -14.74 14.24
N HIS A 64 -7.30 -15.73 15.03
CA HIS A 64 -6.08 -15.70 15.82
C HIS A 64 -5.02 -16.59 15.19
N GLN A 65 -3.81 -16.06 15.02
CA GLN A 65 -2.68 -16.79 14.44
C GLN A 65 -1.39 -16.53 15.19
N PRO A 66 -0.39 -17.42 15.11
CA PRO A 66 0.96 -17.09 15.49
C PRO A 66 1.46 -15.91 14.66
N ASN A 67 2.25 -15.00 15.28
CA ASN A 67 2.73 -13.82 14.58
C ASN A 67 3.40 -14.17 13.25
N GLY A 68 2.91 -13.62 12.18
CA GLY A 68 3.39 -13.74 10.80
C GLY A 68 3.72 -12.40 10.16
N GLY A 69 3.44 -11.30 10.87
CA GLY A 69 3.58 -9.93 10.40
C GLY A 69 2.38 -9.44 9.59
N HIS A 70 2.33 -8.14 9.32
CA HIS A 70 1.23 -7.46 8.64
C HIS A 70 0.79 -8.17 7.34
N GLY A 71 1.75 -8.57 6.50
CA GLY A 71 1.46 -9.27 5.24
C GLY A 71 0.70 -10.58 5.43
N GLU A 72 1.02 -11.37 6.47
CA GLU A 72 0.28 -12.60 6.74
C GLU A 72 -1.13 -12.28 7.27
N GLY A 73 -1.31 -11.21 8.02
CA GLY A 73 -2.63 -10.71 8.40
C GLY A 73 -3.50 -10.41 7.17
N VAL A 74 -2.94 -9.71 6.17
CA VAL A 74 -3.61 -9.45 4.89
C VAL A 74 -3.90 -10.74 4.12
N ASN A 75 -2.94 -11.68 4.06
CA ASN A 75 -3.14 -12.98 3.40
C ASN A 75 -4.27 -13.78 4.04
N GLN A 76 -4.35 -13.81 5.36
CA GLN A 76 -5.43 -14.49 6.10
C GLN A 76 -6.78 -13.82 5.82
N GLY A 77 -6.83 -12.49 5.84
CA GLY A 77 -8.03 -11.76 5.45
C GLY A 77 -8.52 -12.17 4.06
N LEU A 78 -7.62 -12.20 3.05
CA LEU A 78 -7.97 -12.56 1.68
C LEU A 78 -8.43 -14.03 1.53
N ARG A 79 -7.79 -14.95 2.25
CA ARG A 79 -8.20 -16.39 2.23
C ARG A 79 -9.62 -16.57 2.72
N HIS A 80 -10.05 -15.83 3.73
CA HIS A 80 -11.35 -15.98 4.37
C HIS A 80 -12.40 -14.99 3.87
N ALA A 81 -12.03 -14.02 3.02
CA ALA A 81 -12.94 -13.03 2.48
C ALA A 81 -14.11 -13.66 1.72
N THR A 82 -15.33 -13.19 2.00
CA THR A 82 -16.56 -13.62 1.30
C THR A 82 -17.17 -12.48 0.46
N GLY A 83 -16.70 -11.25 0.65
CA GLY A 83 -17.15 -10.09 -0.09
C GLY A 83 -16.70 -10.09 -1.55
N LEU A 84 -17.53 -9.51 -2.41
CA LEU A 84 -17.20 -9.32 -3.83
C LEU A 84 -15.93 -8.49 -4.01
N TYR A 85 -15.71 -7.53 -3.13
CA TYR A 85 -14.54 -6.66 -3.07
C TYR A 85 -13.77 -6.86 -1.77
N TYR A 86 -12.51 -6.47 -1.79
CA TYR A 86 -11.56 -6.63 -0.69
C TYR A 86 -10.81 -5.33 -0.45
N LYS A 87 -10.72 -4.90 0.79
CA LYS A 87 -9.93 -3.75 1.23
C LYS A 87 -9.20 -4.06 2.52
N VAL A 88 -7.93 -3.70 2.59
CA VAL A 88 -7.16 -3.68 3.85
C VAL A 88 -7.40 -2.35 4.55
N VAL A 89 -7.59 -2.42 5.87
CA VAL A 89 -7.63 -1.24 6.74
C VAL A 89 -6.71 -1.52 7.93
N ASP A 90 -5.72 -0.67 8.13
CA ASP A 90 -4.80 -0.81 9.26
C ASP A 90 -5.52 -0.51 10.57
N SER A 91 -5.18 -1.24 11.63
CA SER A 91 -5.93 -1.21 12.89
C SER A 91 -5.87 0.13 13.64
N ASP A 92 -4.94 1.00 13.28
CA ASP A 92 -4.81 2.36 13.83
C ASP A 92 -5.47 3.45 12.95
N ASP A 93 -6.02 3.07 11.79
CA ASP A 93 -6.70 3.95 10.84
C ASP A 93 -8.23 3.78 10.92
N TRP A 94 -8.97 4.59 10.15
CA TRP A 94 -10.43 4.48 10.08
C TRP A 94 -10.98 4.92 8.73
N LEU A 95 -12.23 4.61 8.46
CA LEU A 95 -12.94 5.10 7.28
C LEU A 95 -13.91 6.23 7.65
N ASP A 96 -14.11 7.17 6.72
CA ASP A 96 -15.16 8.16 6.82
C ASP A 96 -16.54 7.49 6.59
N PRO A 97 -17.49 7.58 7.53
CA PRO A 97 -18.76 6.87 7.42
C PRO A 97 -19.62 7.30 6.23
N ASP A 98 -19.66 8.59 5.90
CA ASP A 98 -20.46 9.11 4.80
C ASP A 98 -19.87 8.72 3.44
N ALA A 99 -18.55 8.75 3.32
CA ALA A 99 -17.83 8.26 2.15
C ALA A 99 -18.04 6.74 1.98
N LEU A 100 -17.96 5.96 3.06
CA LEU A 100 -18.24 4.52 3.03
C LEU A 100 -19.64 4.22 2.50
N GLN A 101 -20.67 4.94 2.96
CA GLN A 101 -22.03 4.76 2.46
C GLN A 101 -22.17 5.07 0.97
N LYS A 102 -21.42 6.06 0.45
CA LYS A 102 -21.40 6.37 -0.98
C LYS A 102 -20.70 5.25 -1.78
N VAL A 103 -19.59 4.73 -1.28
CA VAL A 103 -18.90 3.58 -1.87
C VAL A 103 -19.82 2.36 -1.91
N LEU A 104 -20.47 2.00 -0.83
CA LEU A 104 -21.38 0.85 -0.78
C LEU A 104 -22.55 0.98 -1.77
N ARG A 105 -23.10 2.19 -1.95
CA ARG A 105 -24.11 2.43 -2.99
C ARG A 105 -23.59 2.13 -4.38
N GLN A 106 -22.37 2.59 -4.69
CA GLN A 106 -21.74 2.33 -6.00
C GLN A 106 -21.45 0.84 -6.18
N LEU A 107 -20.94 0.15 -5.15
CA LEU A 107 -20.69 -1.30 -5.21
C LEU A 107 -21.98 -2.10 -5.48
N ARG A 108 -23.12 -1.71 -4.91
CA ARG A 108 -24.42 -2.35 -5.21
C ARG A 108 -24.78 -2.21 -6.69
N ILE A 109 -24.60 -1.02 -7.26
CA ILE A 109 -24.86 -0.78 -8.70
C ILE A 109 -23.94 -1.70 -9.52
N GLN A 110 -22.65 -1.69 -9.25
CA GLN A 110 -21.67 -2.46 -9.99
C GLN A 110 -21.83 -3.99 -9.79
N SER A 111 -22.40 -4.44 -8.67
CA SER A 111 -22.66 -5.87 -8.45
C SER A 111 -23.74 -6.45 -9.37
N MET A 112 -24.59 -5.61 -9.95
CA MET A 112 -25.63 -5.99 -10.91
C MET A 112 -25.14 -5.97 -12.36
N GLU A 113 -23.97 -5.44 -12.59
CA GLU A 113 -23.32 -5.33 -13.90
C GLU A 113 -22.07 -6.22 -13.97
N THR A 114 -21.19 -5.95 -14.93
CA THR A 114 -19.85 -6.57 -14.95
C THR A 114 -19.01 -5.96 -13.83
N PRO A 115 -18.53 -6.76 -12.87
CA PRO A 115 -17.77 -6.24 -11.73
C PRO A 115 -16.53 -5.45 -12.15
N LEU A 116 -16.21 -4.41 -11.40
CA LEU A 116 -14.97 -3.65 -11.53
C LEU A 116 -13.80 -4.48 -10.97
N ASP A 117 -12.61 -4.29 -11.52
CA ASP A 117 -11.41 -4.93 -11.00
C ASP A 117 -10.81 -4.15 -9.83
N MET A 118 -10.87 -2.81 -9.91
CA MET A 118 -10.33 -1.93 -8.89
C MET A 118 -11.19 -0.65 -8.78
N ILE A 119 -11.47 -0.26 -7.54
CA ILE A 119 -12.09 1.02 -7.21
C ILE A 119 -11.05 1.83 -6.44
N LEU A 120 -10.99 3.11 -6.75
CA LEU A 120 -10.06 4.06 -6.14
C LEU A 120 -10.84 5.16 -5.42
N CYS A 121 -10.37 5.50 -4.22
CA CYS A 121 -10.82 6.66 -3.45
C CYS A 121 -9.62 7.45 -2.95
N ASN A 122 -9.84 8.65 -2.47
CA ASN A 122 -8.83 9.45 -1.80
C ASN A 122 -8.50 8.85 -0.42
N TYR A 123 -7.35 9.27 0.11
CA TYR A 123 -7.03 9.09 1.51
C TYR A 123 -6.52 10.40 2.11
N VAL A 124 -6.65 10.52 3.41
CA VAL A 124 -6.34 11.74 4.14
C VAL A 124 -5.31 11.42 5.22
N TYR A 125 -4.20 12.12 5.21
CA TYR A 125 -3.27 12.13 6.34
C TYR A 125 -3.87 12.92 7.49
N GLU A 126 -4.08 12.27 8.63
CA GLU A 126 -4.64 12.88 9.84
C GLU A 126 -3.55 13.10 10.88
N HIS A 127 -3.06 14.32 10.97
CA HIS A 127 -2.09 14.74 11.99
C HIS A 127 -2.84 15.12 13.27
N VAL A 128 -3.19 14.12 14.07
CA VAL A 128 -4.04 14.31 15.27
C VAL A 128 -3.40 15.25 16.29
N ALA A 129 -2.07 15.24 16.42
CA ALA A 129 -1.34 16.11 17.35
C ALA A 129 -1.51 17.61 17.03
N ASP A 130 -1.55 17.96 15.74
CA ASP A 130 -1.63 19.33 15.26
C ASP A 130 -3.06 19.70 14.80
N ASN A 131 -4.00 18.75 14.85
CA ASN A 131 -5.35 18.86 14.33
C ASN A 131 -5.39 19.39 12.88
N THR A 132 -4.49 18.88 12.04
CA THR A 132 -4.41 19.20 10.62
C THR A 132 -4.61 17.94 9.78
N SER A 133 -5.16 18.11 8.58
CA SER A 133 -5.34 17.02 7.64
C SER A 133 -4.85 17.42 6.24
N HIS A 134 -4.41 16.43 5.47
CA HIS A 134 -3.98 16.61 4.09
C HIS A 134 -4.51 15.49 3.20
N THR A 135 -5.38 15.84 2.25
CA THR A 135 -5.95 14.89 1.31
C THR A 135 -4.99 14.58 0.16
N ILE A 136 -4.88 13.32 -0.17
CA ILE A 136 -4.28 12.85 -1.42
C ILE A 136 -5.41 12.37 -2.32
N ASP A 137 -5.62 13.08 -3.39
CA ASP A 137 -6.61 12.79 -4.43
C ASP A 137 -5.96 12.41 -5.76
N TYR A 138 -6.78 12.00 -6.73
CA TYR A 138 -6.33 11.56 -8.05
C TYR A 138 -7.14 12.18 -9.19
N HIS A 139 -7.84 13.30 -8.96
CA HIS A 139 -8.72 13.94 -9.94
C HIS A 139 -7.98 14.39 -11.22
N ASN A 140 -6.65 14.62 -11.14
CA ASN A 140 -5.80 14.93 -12.30
C ASN A 140 -5.39 13.67 -13.10
N VAL A 141 -5.63 12.48 -12.55
CA VAL A 141 -5.16 11.21 -13.12
C VAL A 141 -6.33 10.38 -13.64
N PHE A 142 -7.38 10.22 -12.82
CA PHE A 142 -8.46 9.29 -13.10
C PHE A 142 -9.74 10.00 -13.51
N PRO A 143 -10.43 9.51 -14.57
CA PRO A 143 -11.79 9.91 -14.86
C PRO A 143 -12.71 9.61 -13.67
N GLN A 144 -13.52 10.62 -13.26
CA GLN A 144 -14.41 10.49 -12.11
C GLN A 144 -15.76 9.87 -12.49
N ASP A 145 -16.33 9.09 -11.60
CA ASP A 145 -17.69 8.56 -11.64
C ASP A 145 -18.04 7.83 -12.95
N GLN A 146 -17.06 7.20 -13.58
CA GLN A 146 -17.23 6.37 -14.77
C GLN A 146 -16.23 5.20 -14.78
N VAL A 147 -16.56 4.17 -15.54
CA VAL A 147 -15.63 3.04 -15.76
C VAL A 147 -14.56 3.48 -16.76
N PHE A 148 -13.31 3.20 -16.43
CA PHE A 148 -12.15 3.54 -17.25
C PHE A 148 -11.07 2.44 -17.20
N SER A 149 -10.11 2.52 -18.08
CA SER A 149 -8.93 1.66 -18.19
C SER A 149 -7.64 2.44 -17.98
N TRP A 150 -6.49 1.78 -18.04
CA TRP A 150 -5.18 2.46 -17.99
C TRP A 150 -4.98 3.43 -19.17
N GLU A 151 -5.61 3.19 -20.30
CA GLU A 151 -5.52 4.08 -21.47
C GLU A 151 -6.16 5.44 -21.24
N ASP A 152 -7.14 5.50 -20.34
CA ASP A 152 -7.88 6.73 -20.02
C ASP A 152 -7.17 7.58 -18.95
N CYS A 153 -6.17 7.01 -18.26
CA CYS A 153 -5.47 7.70 -17.17
C CYS A 153 -4.68 8.92 -17.66
N GLY A 154 -4.69 9.99 -16.86
CA GLY A 154 -3.87 11.18 -17.02
C GLY A 154 -2.44 11.00 -16.52
N HIS A 155 -1.84 12.07 -16.06
CA HIS A 155 -0.46 12.09 -15.59
C HIS A 155 -0.40 12.21 -14.06
N PHE A 156 0.26 11.24 -13.44
CA PHE A 156 0.60 11.32 -12.02
C PHE A 156 1.65 12.40 -11.75
N HIS A 157 1.48 13.20 -10.72
CA HIS A 157 2.54 14.06 -10.21
C HIS A 157 3.71 13.23 -9.66
N PRO A 158 4.94 13.78 -9.59
CA PRO A 158 6.12 13.01 -9.13
C PRO A 158 5.97 12.36 -7.75
N SER A 159 5.24 12.98 -6.83
CA SER A 159 4.96 12.48 -5.48
C SER A 159 3.65 11.68 -5.36
N GLN A 160 2.90 11.52 -6.44
CA GLN A 160 1.58 10.91 -6.41
C GLN A 160 1.68 9.43 -6.79
N TYR A 161 1.31 8.55 -5.85
CA TYR A 161 1.30 7.09 -6.00
C TYR A 161 -0.01 6.52 -5.49
N ILE A 162 -0.46 5.43 -6.10
CA ILE A 162 -1.56 4.63 -5.58
C ILE A 162 -1.04 3.87 -4.36
N LEU A 163 -1.63 4.08 -3.19
CA LEU A 163 -1.30 3.36 -1.97
C LEU A 163 -2.40 2.35 -1.62
N MET A 164 -2.11 1.42 -0.72
CA MET A 164 -3.07 0.45 -0.19
C MET A 164 -4.32 1.14 0.38
N HIS A 165 -4.13 2.32 0.96
CA HIS A 165 -5.21 3.14 1.54
C HIS A 165 -6.27 3.55 0.51
N SER A 166 -5.88 3.78 -0.75
CA SER A 166 -6.78 4.25 -1.81
C SER A 166 -7.49 3.15 -2.60
N VAL A 167 -7.03 1.89 -2.54
CA VAL A 167 -7.52 0.82 -3.40
C VAL A 167 -8.57 -0.07 -2.73
N ILE A 168 -9.54 -0.50 -3.52
CA ILE A 168 -10.48 -1.57 -3.24
C ILE A 168 -10.41 -2.50 -4.44
N TYR A 169 -9.96 -3.73 -4.26
CA TYR A 169 -9.85 -4.71 -5.33
C TYR A 169 -11.02 -5.67 -5.36
N ARG A 170 -11.34 -6.20 -6.53
CA ARG A 170 -12.21 -7.37 -6.64
C ARG A 170 -11.51 -8.57 -6.00
N THR A 171 -12.17 -9.22 -5.05
CA THR A 171 -11.60 -10.34 -4.28
C THR A 171 -11.08 -11.46 -5.19
N GLU A 172 -11.87 -11.80 -6.19
CA GLU A 172 -11.51 -12.87 -7.13
C GLU A 172 -10.30 -12.50 -8.00
N LEU A 173 -10.10 -11.23 -8.35
CA LEU A 173 -8.90 -10.79 -9.07
C LEU A 173 -7.63 -11.03 -8.24
N LEU A 174 -7.64 -10.69 -6.95
CA LEU A 174 -6.50 -10.94 -6.06
C LEU A 174 -6.19 -12.44 -5.93
N ARG A 175 -7.22 -13.29 -5.89
CA ARG A 175 -7.07 -14.75 -5.85
C ARG A 175 -6.50 -15.29 -7.17
N GLN A 176 -7.00 -14.83 -8.29
CA GLN A 176 -6.50 -15.22 -9.63
C GLN A 176 -5.05 -14.80 -9.86
N CYS A 177 -4.63 -13.67 -9.30
CA CYS A 177 -3.23 -13.27 -9.27
C CYS A 177 -2.36 -14.16 -8.38
N ASN A 178 -2.95 -15.01 -7.52
CA ASN A 178 -2.24 -15.74 -6.46
C ASN A 178 -1.45 -14.79 -5.54
N LEU A 179 -2.03 -13.61 -5.24
CA LEU A 179 -1.37 -12.63 -4.37
C LEU A 179 -1.04 -13.27 -3.02
N THR A 180 0.24 -13.24 -2.68
CA THR A 180 0.74 -13.68 -1.37
C THR A 180 1.83 -12.74 -0.92
N LEU A 181 1.62 -12.10 0.22
CA LEU A 181 2.57 -11.16 0.80
C LEU A 181 3.59 -11.90 1.69
N PRO A 182 4.86 -11.52 1.68
CA PRO A 182 5.89 -12.09 2.54
C PRO A 182 5.55 -11.94 4.02
N LYS A 183 5.85 -13.00 4.82
CA LYS A 183 5.74 -12.95 6.28
C LYS A 183 6.85 -12.11 6.89
N HIS A 184 6.59 -11.56 8.09
CA HIS A 184 7.55 -10.80 8.88
C HIS A 184 8.29 -9.71 8.09
N THR A 185 7.59 -9.12 7.10
CA THR A 185 8.15 -8.11 6.21
C THR A 185 7.29 -6.85 6.26
N PHE A 186 7.91 -5.69 6.50
CA PHE A 186 7.27 -4.38 6.38
C PHE A 186 7.24 -3.94 4.92
N TYR A 187 6.47 -2.90 4.62
CA TYR A 187 6.37 -2.30 3.27
C TYR A 187 5.74 -3.21 2.21
N VAL A 188 5.08 -4.28 2.62
CA VAL A 188 4.38 -5.24 1.74
C VAL A 188 3.11 -4.65 1.12
N ASP A 189 2.60 -3.55 1.65
CA ASP A 189 1.56 -2.69 1.08
C ASP A 189 1.89 -2.28 -0.37
N ASN A 190 3.17 -2.05 -0.66
CA ASN A 190 3.65 -1.78 -2.02
C ASN A 190 3.45 -2.98 -2.95
N ILE A 191 3.66 -4.22 -2.47
CA ILE A 191 3.38 -5.43 -3.24
C ILE A 191 1.87 -5.59 -3.43
N PHE A 192 1.08 -5.37 -2.38
CA PHE A 192 -0.38 -5.45 -2.43
C PHE A 192 -0.98 -4.57 -3.53
N VAL A 193 -0.43 -3.37 -3.70
CA VAL A 193 -0.85 -2.46 -4.78
C VAL A 193 -0.26 -2.88 -6.12
N TYR A 194 1.05 -3.07 -6.20
CA TYR A 194 1.78 -3.20 -7.46
C TYR A 194 1.51 -4.50 -8.21
N TYR A 195 1.45 -5.62 -7.47
CA TYR A 195 1.38 -6.95 -8.09
C TYR A 195 0.10 -7.20 -8.90
N PRO A 196 -1.12 -6.78 -8.47
CA PRO A 196 -2.32 -7.03 -9.24
C PRO A 196 -2.50 -6.11 -10.47
N LEU A 197 -1.77 -4.98 -10.58
CA LEU A 197 -2.04 -3.94 -11.57
C LEU A 197 -2.14 -4.42 -13.03
N PRO A 198 -1.31 -5.35 -13.54
CA PRO A 198 -1.41 -5.83 -14.92
C PRO A 198 -2.70 -6.61 -15.22
N GLN A 199 -3.39 -7.12 -14.19
CA GLN A 199 -4.65 -7.82 -14.31
C GLN A 199 -5.86 -6.87 -14.24
N VAL A 200 -5.65 -5.63 -13.81
CA VAL A 200 -6.70 -4.61 -13.67
C VAL A 200 -7.03 -4.01 -15.04
N LYS A 201 -8.28 -4.20 -15.48
CA LYS A 201 -8.78 -3.70 -16.77
C LYS A 201 -9.92 -2.70 -16.63
N ARG A 202 -10.74 -2.86 -15.61
CA ARG A 202 -11.92 -2.04 -15.33
C ARG A 202 -11.77 -1.34 -13.99
N MET A 203 -11.57 -0.04 -14.04
CA MET A 203 -11.38 0.80 -12.86
C MET A 203 -12.53 1.79 -12.70
N TYR A 204 -12.71 2.27 -11.48
CA TYR A 204 -13.64 3.34 -11.15
C TYR A 204 -13.04 4.24 -10.08
N TYR A 205 -13.05 5.53 -10.27
CA TYR A 205 -12.55 6.48 -9.30
C TYR A 205 -13.70 7.31 -8.72
N MET A 206 -13.77 7.34 -7.40
CA MET A 206 -14.66 8.18 -6.62
C MET A 206 -13.83 9.23 -5.89
N ASP A 207 -14.06 10.50 -6.18
CA ASP A 207 -13.41 11.61 -5.48
C ASP A 207 -14.02 11.76 -4.08
N LEU A 208 -13.68 10.82 -3.21
CA LEU A 208 -14.18 10.69 -1.83
C LEU A 208 -13.01 10.47 -0.88
N ASP A 209 -12.95 11.25 0.18
CA ASP A 209 -11.98 11.14 1.27
C ASP A 209 -12.34 9.97 2.20
N LEU A 210 -12.23 8.74 1.65
CA LEU A 210 -12.70 7.53 2.32
C LEU A 210 -11.81 7.10 3.47
N TYR A 211 -10.49 7.03 3.23
CA TYR A 211 -9.55 6.46 4.18
C TYR A 211 -8.87 7.55 5.00
N ARG A 212 -8.88 7.41 6.32
CA ARG A 212 -8.28 8.34 7.28
C ARG A 212 -7.03 7.69 7.88
N TYR A 213 -5.88 8.13 7.40
CA TYR A 213 -4.57 7.59 7.81
C TYR A 213 -4.01 8.38 9.00
N PHE A 214 -3.91 7.73 10.14
CA PHE A 214 -3.38 8.33 11.35
C PHE A 214 -1.87 8.51 11.28
N ILE A 215 -1.38 9.74 11.44
CA ILE A 215 0.05 10.09 11.48
C ILE A 215 0.40 10.76 12.80
N GLY A 216 1.61 10.47 13.30
CA GLY A 216 2.18 11.17 14.45
C GLY A 216 2.65 10.28 15.61
N ARG A 217 2.66 8.94 15.45
CA ARG A 217 3.27 8.06 16.44
C ARG A 217 4.76 7.86 16.13
N GLU A 218 5.57 7.84 17.20
CA GLU A 218 7.03 7.65 17.08
C GLU A 218 7.43 6.24 16.59
N ASP A 219 6.57 5.25 16.81
CA ASP A 219 6.80 3.85 16.45
C ASP A 219 6.34 3.45 15.04
N GLN A 220 5.81 4.39 14.27
CA GLN A 220 5.35 4.14 12.90
C GLN A 220 6.49 3.67 11.99
N SER A 221 6.14 2.77 11.07
CA SER A 221 7.08 2.12 10.13
C SER A 221 7.79 3.11 9.19
N VAL A 222 7.21 4.28 8.98
CA VAL A 222 7.73 5.34 8.11
C VAL A 222 8.76 6.26 8.78
N ASN A 223 9.04 6.09 10.07
CA ASN A 223 10.10 6.85 10.74
C ASN A 223 11.48 6.50 10.15
N GLU A 224 12.27 7.52 9.76
CA GLU A 224 13.58 7.36 9.09
C GLU A 224 14.52 6.38 9.82
N LYS A 225 14.64 6.49 11.14
CA LYS A 225 15.51 5.60 11.93
C LYS A 225 15.04 4.15 11.86
N VAL A 226 13.72 3.95 11.91
CA VAL A 226 13.10 2.62 11.79
C VAL A 226 13.31 2.07 10.38
N MET A 227 13.16 2.91 9.36
CA MET A 227 13.37 2.51 7.96
C MET A 227 14.81 2.10 7.69
N VAL A 228 15.81 2.83 8.22
CA VAL A 228 17.24 2.45 8.09
C VAL A 228 17.51 1.10 8.74
N GLN A 229 16.96 0.84 9.93
CA GLN A 229 17.11 -0.45 10.63
C GLN A 229 16.43 -1.61 9.88
N ARG A 230 15.38 -1.34 9.10
CA ARG A 230 14.58 -2.32 8.35
C ARG A 230 14.88 -2.32 6.84
N VAL A 231 15.99 -1.71 6.44
CA VAL A 231 16.33 -1.55 5.01
C VAL A 231 16.39 -2.88 4.25
N ASP A 232 16.77 -3.98 4.89
CA ASP A 232 16.79 -5.31 4.27
C ASP A 232 15.39 -5.77 3.83
N GLN A 233 14.34 -5.37 4.57
CA GLN A 233 12.97 -5.68 4.19
C GLN A 233 12.51 -4.80 3.02
N GLN A 234 12.91 -3.52 3.01
CA GLN A 234 12.66 -2.64 1.86
C GLN A 234 13.36 -3.16 0.59
N ILE A 235 14.59 -3.66 0.71
CA ILE A 235 15.33 -4.31 -0.37
C ILE A 235 14.57 -5.54 -0.86
N LEU A 236 14.11 -6.41 0.04
CA LEU A 236 13.34 -7.61 -0.32
C LEU A 236 12.08 -7.26 -1.11
N VAL A 237 11.29 -6.30 -0.62
CA VAL A 237 10.07 -5.85 -1.32
C VAL A 237 10.40 -5.29 -2.70
N THR A 238 11.45 -4.47 -2.81
CA THR A 238 11.88 -3.89 -4.09
C THR A 238 12.33 -4.96 -5.09
N ARG A 239 13.08 -5.98 -4.63
CA ARG A 239 13.47 -7.15 -5.44
C ARG A 239 12.26 -7.91 -5.97
N LEU A 240 11.32 -8.24 -5.11
CA LEU A 240 10.09 -8.90 -5.52
C LEU A 240 9.35 -8.08 -6.58
N MET A 241 9.24 -6.76 -6.39
CA MET A 241 8.51 -5.89 -7.33
C MET A 241 9.16 -5.86 -8.72
N PHE A 242 10.48 -5.76 -8.84
CA PHE A 242 11.10 -5.78 -10.17
C PHE A 242 11.17 -7.19 -10.79
N GLY A 243 11.14 -8.25 -9.96
CA GLY A 243 11.11 -9.64 -10.43
C GLY A 243 9.74 -10.10 -10.95
N TYR A 244 8.64 -9.44 -10.58
CA TYR A 244 7.30 -9.90 -10.97
C TYR A 244 6.99 -9.74 -12.46
N TYR A 245 7.46 -8.68 -13.11
CA TYR A 245 7.04 -8.34 -14.49
C TYR A 245 8.18 -7.80 -15.33
N ASN A 246 8.23 -8.25 -16.59
CA ASN A 246 9.04 -7.58 -17.61
C ASN A 246 8.29 -6.32 -18.11
N LEU A 247 8.72 -5.14 -17.63
CA LEU A 247 8.07 -3.87 -17.99
C LEU A 247 8.22 -3.50 -19.47
N GLU A 248 9.21 -4.02 -20.19
CA GLU A 248 9.32 -3.77 -21.64
C GLU A 248 8.25 -4.51 -22.43
N ASP A 249 7.89 -5.72 -22.00
CA ASP A 249 6.79 -6.46 -22.61
C ASP A 249 5.44 -5.85 -22.24
N LEU A 250 5.27 -5.48 -20.97
CA LEU A 250 4.07 -4.77 -20.52
C LEU A 250 3.87 -3.45 -21.28
N ARG A 251 4.95 -2.73 -21.59
CA ARG A 251 4.90 -1.46 -22.33
C ARG A 251 4.34 -1.60 -23.77
N LYS A 252 4.50 -2.76 -24.37
CA LYS A 252 3.93 -3.05 -25.72
C LYS A 252 2.41 -3.20 -25.66
N LEU A 253 1.89 -3.67 -24.53
CA LEU A 253 0.46 -3.94 -24.34
C LEU A 253 -0.27 -2.79 -23.68
N GLU A 254 0.30 -2.25 -22.60
CA GLU A 254 -0.29 -1.23 -21.73
C GLU A 254 0.76 -0.13 -21.41
N PRO A 255 1.03 0.78 -22.34
CA PRO A 255 2.15 1.72 -22.21
C PRO A 255 2.00 2.70 -21.03
N LYS A 256 0.77 3.12 -20.67
CA LYS A 256 0.54 4.02 -19.52
C LYS A 256 0.72 3.29 -18.19
N LEU A 257 0.24 2.05 -18.09
CA LEU A 257 0.49 1.20 -16.92
C LEU A 257 1.99 0.94 -16.73
N ALA A 258 2.68 0.52 -17.78
CA ALA A 258 4.13 0.26 -17.72
C ALA A 258 4.91 1.51 -17.29
N ARG A 259 4.51 2.70 -17.73
CA ARG A 259 5.10 3.98 -17.29
C ARG A 259 4.84 4.23 -15.81
N TYR A 260 3.63 3.96 -15.33
CA TYR A 260 3.31 4.08 -13.91
C TYR A 260 4.13 3.10 -13.06
N MET A 261 4.18 1.82 -13.44
CA MET A 261 4.95 0.79 -12.74
C MET A 261 6.46 1.08 -12.76
N PHE A 262 7.00 1.61 -13.86
CA PHE A 262 8.38 2.08 -13.92
C PHE A 262 8.68 3.20 -12.91
N ARG A 263 7.76 4.17 -12.78
CA ARG A 263 7.90 5.25 -11.79
C ARG A 263 7.85 4.71 -10.37
N TYR A 264 6.97 3.75 -10.11
CA TYR A 264 6.86 3.12 -8.80
C TYR A 264 8.17 2.40 -8.44
N LEU A 265 8.72 1.59 -9.34
CA LEU A 265 10.03 0.96 -9.13
C LEU A 265 11.16 1.99 -8.95
N SER A 266 11.14 3.08 -9.70
CA SER A 266 12.08 4.18 -9.49
C SER A 266 12.02 4.75 -8.08
N MET A 267 10.83 4.96 -7.53
CA MET A 267 10.64 5.41 -6.15
C MET A 267 11.20 4.37 -5.17
N MET A 268 10.86 3.10 -5.31
CA MET A 268 11.30 2.03 -4.41
C MET A 268 12.82 1.90 -4.39
N LEU A 269 13.47 1.91 -5.55
CA LEU A 269 14.93 1.90 -5.67
C LEU A 269 15.58 3.16 -5.11
N SER A 270 14.92 4.32 -5.27
CA SER A 270 15.40 5.58 -4.65
C SER A 270 15.38 5.47 -3.14
N ILE A 271 14.28 5.00 -2.55
CA ILE A 271 14.14 4.81 -1.10
C ILE A 271 15.23 3.88 -0.59
N CYS A 272 15.39 2.66 -1.18
CA CYS A 272 16.45 1.73 -0.79
C CYS A 272 17.84 2.38 -0.85
N SER A 273 18.15 3.02 -1.98
CA SER A 273 19.48 3.61 -2.20
C SER A 273 19.75 4.77 -1.25
N THR A 274 18.74 5.60 -0.95
CA THR A 274 18.86 6.73 -0.01
C THR A 274 19.07 6.24 1.42
N LEU A 275 18.30 5.25 1.88
CA LEU A 275 18.45 4.66 3.22
C LEU A 275 19.84 4.04 3.40
N LEU A 276 20.35 3.32 2.39
CA LEU A 276 21.68 2.73 2.40
C LEU A 276 22.80 3.79 2.34
N ASN A 277 22.57 4.91 1.63
CA ASN A 277 23.49 6.03 1.63
C ASN A 277 23.48 6.81 2.95
N LEU A 278 22.34 6.88 3.65
CA LEU A 278 22.21 7.49 4.98
C LEU A 278 22.98 6.69 6.04
N ASP A 279 22.89 5.35 6.01
CA ASP A 279 23.71 4.47 6.85
C ASP A 279 25.19 4.67 6.53
N GLY A 280 25.58 4.60 5.26
CA GLY A 280 26.91 4.91 4.74
C GLY A 280 28.00 3.91 5.16
N SER A 281 27.68 2.84 5.91
CA SER A 281 28.62 1.78 6.27
C SER A 281 29.08 1.02 5.03
N PRO A 282 30.27 0.38 5.05
CA PRO A 282 30.72 -0.45 3.94
C PRO A 282 29.71 -1.57 3.59
N GLU A 283 29.08 -2.14 4.59
CA GLU A 283 28.04 -3.17 4.43
C GLU A 283 26.80 -2.61 3.72
N ALA A 284 26.28 -1.46 4.14
CA ALA A 284 25.12 -0.83 3.52
C ALA A 284 25.41 -0.45 2.06
N LEU A 285 26.60 0.08 1.79
CA LEU A 285 27.00 0.43 0.41
C LEU A 285 27.13 -0.81 -0.47
N LYS A 286 27.60 -1.94 0.08
CA LYS A 286 27.66 -3.22 -0.65
C LYS A 286 26.25 -3.74 -0.95
N LYS A 287 25.32 -3.71 0.02
CA LYS A 287 23.92 -4.08 -0.21
C LYS A 287 23.28 -3.24 -1.33
N LYS A 288 23.61 -1.95 -1.40
CA LYS A 288 23.14 -1.09 -2.49
C LYS A 288 23.70 -1.54 -3.84
N GLU A 289 25.02 -1.80 -3.92
CA GLU A 289 25.65 -2.28 -5.14
C GLU A 289 25.02 -3.60 -5.59
N ASP A 290 24.89 -4.57 -4.68
CA ASP A 290 24.29 -5.88 -4.95
C ASP A 290 22.87 -5.78 -5.51
N LEU A 291 22.03 -4.90 -4.94
CA LEU A 291 20.66 -4.66 -5.44
C LEU A 291 20.64 -4.15 -6.89
N TRP A 292 21.55 -3.23 -7.23
CA TRP A 292 21.64 -2.68 -8.58
C TRP A 292 22.30 -3.66 -9.58
N GLU A 293 23.25 -4.49 -9.14
CA GLU A 293 23.85 -5.56 -9.96
C GLU A 293 22.83 -6.64 -10.27
N GLU A 294 22.00 -7.03 -9.30
CA GLU A 294 20.91 -7.99 -9.48
C GLU A 294 19.89 -7.46 -10.51
N LEU A 295 19.46 -6.20 -10.38
CA LEU A 295 18.59 -5.57 -11.37
C LEU A 295 19.22 -5.53 -12.78
N LEU A 296 20.54 -5.29 -12.88
CA LEU A 296 21.27 -5.33 -14.16
C LEU A 296 21.27 -6.73 -14.76
N ALA A 297 21.48 -7.74 -13.93
CA ALA A 297 21.53 -9.13 -14.38
C ALA A 297 20.17 -9.64 -14.89
N GLU A 298 19.09 -9.29 -14.18
CA GLU A 298 17.74 -9.77 -14.51
C GLU A 298 17.07 -8.92 -15.58
N HIS A 299 17.24 -7.59 -15.53
CA HIS A 299 16.51 -6.62 -16.36
C HIS A 299 17.43 -5.50 -16.90
N PRO A 300 18.38 -5.79 -17.81
CA PRO A 300 19.40 -4.83 -18.25
C PRO A 300 18.83 -3.55 -18.90
N GLU A 301 17.72 -3.64 -19.64
CA GLU A 301 17.09 -2.46 -20.24
C GLU A 301 16.40 -1.58 -19.18
N LEU A 302 15.72 -2.19 -18.21
CA LEU A 302 15.10 -1.51 -17.08
C LEU A 302 16.17 -0.81 -16.24
N TYR A 303 17.29 -1.49 -15.94
CA TYR A 303 18.44 -0.92 -15.24
C TYR A 303 18.96 0.35 -15.92
N ARG A 304 19.21 0.30 -17.24
CA ARG A 304 19.70 1.47 -17.99
C ARG A 304 18.75 2.67 -17.88
N LYS A 305 17.44 2.42 -18.02
CA LYS A 305 16.42 3.46 -17.94
C LYS A 305 16.32 4.05 -16.53
N LEU A 306 16.33 3.21 -15.50
CA LEU A 306 16.28 3.65 -14.12
C LEU A 306 17.54 4.44 -13.73
N LYS A 307 18.72 4.00 -14.16
CA LYS A 307 19.99 4.66 -13.85
C LYS A 307 20.19 5.99 -14.57
N LEU A 308 19.55 6.21 -15.72
CA LEU A 308 19.78 7.41 -16.53
C LEU A 308 18.63 8.40 -16.53
N PHE A 309 17.37 7.92 -16.38
CA PHE A 309 16.18 8.71 -16.67
C PHE A 309 15.12 8.66 -15.56
N SER A 310 15.53 8.42 -14.31
CA SER A 310 14.61 8.28 -13.19
C SER A 310 15.08 9.02 -11.93
N LEU A 311 14.23 9.13 -10.93
CA LEU A 311 14.61 9.66 -9.61
C LEU A 311 15.75 8.83 -8.98
N ALA A 312 15.75 7.52 -9.21
CA ALA A 312 16.78 6.63 -8.71
C ALA A 312 18.18 6.89 -9.29
N ALA A 313 18.28 7.64 -10.41
CA ALA A 313 19.57 8.10 -10.95
C ALA A 313 20.31 9.00 -9.97
N LEU A 314 19.59 9.88 -9.25
CA LEU A 314 20.20 10.81 -8.28
C LEU A 314 20.84 10.07 -7.10
N SER A 315 20.22 8.99 -6.63
CA SER A 315 20.74 8.17 -5.53
C SER A 315 21.97 7.32 -5.93
N ASN A 316 22.31 7.28 -7.23
CA ASN A 316 23.47 6.56 -7.78
C ASN A 316 24.60 7.46 -8.30
N LEU A 317 24.65 8.70 -7.86
CA LEU A 317 25.77 9.56 -8.16
C LEU A 317 27.10 8.93 -7.64
N PRO A 318 28.17 8.96 -8.45
CA PRO A 318 29.40 8.23 -8.13
C PRO A 318 30.18 8.84 -6.97
N GLY A 319 30.85 8.00 -6.22
CA GLY A 319 31.80 8.34 -5.17
C GLY A 319 31.16 8.96 -3.92
N SER A 320 32.02 9.31 -2.96
CA SER A 320 31.58 9.88 -1.68
C SER A 320 30.97 11.29 -1.81
N ALA A 321 31.44 12.06 -2.80
CA ALA A 321 30.86 13.38 -3.07
C ALA A 321 29.43 13.28 -3.60
N GLY A 322 29.17 12.36 -4.53
CA GLY A 322 27.81 12.12 -5.05
C GLY A 322 26.83 11.71 -3.94
N ARG A 323 27.24 10.81 -3.04
CA ARG A 323 26.42 10.42 -1.88
C ARG A 323 26.10 11.59 -0.95
N LYS A 324 27.09 12.46 -0.67
CA LYS A 324 26.84 13.65 0.17
C LYS A 324 25.85 14.62 -0.45
N VAL A 325 25.89 14.80 -1.77
CA VAL A 325 24.92 15.63 -2.51
C VAL A 325 23.53 15.03 -2.40
N GLU A 326 23.38 13.74 -2.65
CA GLU A 326 22.10 13.05 -2.58
C GLU A 326 21.50 13.09 -1.16
N VAL A 327 22.27 12.73 -0.13
CA VAL A 327 21.82 12.79 1.27
C VAL A 327 21.45 14.22 1.67
N GLY A 328 22.21 15.23 1.19
CA GLY A 328 21.89 16.64 1.40
C GLY A 328 20.57 17.04 0.74
N ALA A 329 20.35 16.61 -0.49
CA ALA A 329 19.10 16.86 -1.21
C ALA A 329 17.89 16.16 -0.53
N TYR A 330 18.05 14.93 -0.10
CA TYR A 330 17.03 14.19 0.66
C TYR A 330 16.65 14.92 1.96
N ARG A 331 17.64 15.32 2.78
CA ARG A 331 17.41 16.05 4.02
C ARG A 331 16.70 17.39 3.79
N LEU A 332 17.05 18.09 2.71
CA LEU A 332 16.38 19.34 2.33
C LEU A 332 14.91 19.06 1.92
N ALA A 333 14.68 18.06 1.10
CA ALA A 333 13.33 17.65 0.68
C ALA A 333 12.48 17.24 1.88
N ASN A 334 13.02 16.43 2.81
CA ASN A 334 12.32 16.01 4.01
C ASN A 334 11.93 17.20 4.91
N LYS A 335 12.83 18.20 5.04
CA LYS A 335 12.54 19.43 5.80
C LYS A 335 11.43 20.28 5.16
N ILE A 336 11.34 20.30 3.82
CA ILE A 336 10.35 21.10 3.09
C ILE A 336 8.99 20.39 3.07
N PHE A 337 8.98 19.10 2.76
CA PHE A 337 7.75 18.33 2.52
C PHE A 337 7.25 17.57 3.74
N LYS A 338 8.04 17.53 4.83
CA LYS A 338 7.69 16.82 6.08
C LYS A 338 7.19 15.41 5.79
N PHE A 339 7.97 14.60 5.07
CA PHE A 339 7.60 13.22 4.71
C PHE A 339 7.47 12.27 5.91
N ASN A 340 7.82 12.76 7.12
CA ASN A 340 7.73 12.00 8.38
C ASN A 340 7.26 12.90 9.51
#